data_e1ce9286b3f157c08f99e5f320a5578f
#
_entry.id   e1ce9286b3f157c08f99e5f320a5578f
#
_cell.length_a   1.000
_cell.length_b   1.000
_cell.length_c   1.000
_cell.angle_alpha   90.00
_cell.angle_beta   90.00
_cell.angle_gamma   90.00
#
_symmetry.space_group_name_H-M   'P 1'
#
loop_
_entity.id
_entity.type
_entity.pdbx_description
1 polymer ?
#
loop_
_entity_poly.entity_id
_entity_poly.type
_entity_poly.pdbx_seq_one_letter_code
_entity_poly.pdbx_strand_id
1 'polypeptide(L)'
;STDKISPLLVSAYPTTLPLLIGELSSDNVMDNGGQFDTDELIEKLYLWDSPSISSYDSPYALWEGCYAAIASANMALEGIENLGSPASLNPQRGEALVCRAYSHFLLANVFCMPYNPNTAESHLGIPYRTRTGDSVYPENTERGSLKNTYEQIAADLEAGLPLIKDAAYEVPKYHFNRKAANAFAARFYLYYQKWDKVIECANIAIGSNPVTALRNWEADFGGVSLVDDISNQYVSEKKPANLLLAALGSQAPIITGPYNTLKRYGHGTPIYTNETIDADGPWHWRGGLVMSTFILSVVQKNPFPKLKLYFEYVDKANGLYYPHTVAVPFSVDETLLCRAEAYVLSDNPDYSKALEDINFWIESHSALSKDE
;
A
#
# COMPACT_ATOMS: atom_id res chain seq x y z
N SER A 1 12.81 27.79 -10.20
CA SER A 1 13.60 27.04 -11.19
C SER A 1 12.98 25.68 -11.39
N THR A 2 12.88 25.21 -12.63
CA THR A 2 12.41 23.87 -13.00
C THR A 2 13.16 22.76 -12.26
N ASP A 3 14.45 22.95 -12.00
CA ASP A 3 15.32 21.97 -11.33
C ASP A 3 14.92 21.68 -9.87
N LYS A 4 14.09 22.52 -9.26
CA LYS A 4 13.62 22.32 -7.88
C LYS A 4 12.33 21.49 -7.79
N ILE A 5 11.61 21.30 -8.89
CA ILE A 5 10.32 20.58 -8.88
C ILE A 5 10.51 19.09 -8.60
N SER A 6 11.43 18.42 -9.32
CA SER A 6 11.68 16.99 -9.13
C SER A 6 12.13 16.63 -7.71
N PRO A 7 13.05 17.37 -7.04
CA PRO A 7 13.37 17.14 -5.62
C PRO A 7 12.17 17.28 -4.67
N LEU A 8 11.24 18.22 -4.92
CA LEU A 8 10.03 18.34 -4.12
C LEU A 8 9.15 17.10 -4.23
N LEU A 9 9.09 16.46 -5.40
CA LEU A 9 8.29 15.26 -5.62
C LEU A 9 8.80 14.05 -4.84
N VAL A 10 10.09 13.95 -4.55
CA VAL A 10 10.63 12.90 -3.67
C VAL A 10 9.99 12.97 -2.29
N SER A 11 9.72 14.18 -1.79
CA SER A 11 9.05 14.41 -0.49
C SER A 11 7.52 14.40 -0.58
N ALA A 12 6.94 14.21 -1.76
CA ALA A 12 5.48 14.14 -1.94
C ALA A 12 4.91 12.74 -1.65
N TYR A 13 5.75 11.78 -1.31
CA TYR A 13 5.34 10.45 -0.85
C TYR A 13 5.38 10.39 0.68
N PRO A 14 4.36 9.80 1.32
CA PRO A 14 4.38 9.61 2.77
C PRO A 14 5.56 8.72 3.19
N THR A 15 6.25 9.12 4.26
CA THR A 15 7.37 8.35 4.83
C THR A 15 6.91 7.21 5.73
N THR A 16 5.61 7.13 6.02
CA THR A 16 4.95 6.05 6.75
C THR A 16 3.67 5.65 6.03
N LEU A 17 3.32 4.37 6.12
CA LEU A 17 2.07 3.79 5.62
C LEU A 17 1.35 3.09 6.77
N PRO A 18 0.03 2.87 6.70
CA PRO A 18 -0.74 2.26 7.78
C PRO A 18 -0.52 0.73 7.86
N LEU A 19 0.73 0.26 7.76
CA LEU A 19 1.06 -1.18 7.75
C LEU A 19 0.63 -1.84 9.04
N LEU A 20 1.10 -1.34 10.21
CA LEU A 20 0.74 -1.89 11.51
C LEU A 20 -0.69 -1.56 11.92
N ILE A 21 -1.19 -0.38 11.57
CA ILE A 21 -2.58 -0.01 11.84
C ILE A 21 -3.52 -1.03 11.19
N GLY A 22 -3.31 -1.32 9.91
CA GLY A 22 -4.14 -2.28 9.18
C GLY A 22 -3.96 -3.71 9.67
N GLU A 23 -2.73 -4.16 9.89
CA GLU A 23 -2.43 -5.53 10.28
C GLU A 23 -2.96 -5.86 11.69
N LEU A 24 -2.69 -4.99 12.67
CA LEU A 24 -3.12 -5.22 14.06
C LEU A 24 -4.63 -5.07 14.26
N SER A 25 -5.31 -4.35 13.37
CA SER A 25 -6.76 -4.18 13.40
C SER A 25 -7.51 -5.18 12.52
N SER A 26 -6.82 -6.22 12.04
CA SER A 26 -7.38 -7.24 11.14
C SER A 26 -7.52 -8.61 11.81
N ASP A 27 -8.23 -9.50 11.14
CA ASP A 27 -8.41 -10.90 11.54
C ASP A 27 -7.12 -11.74 11.40
N ASN A 28 -6.06 -11.19 10.81
CA ASN A 28 -4.75 -11.86 10.70
C ASN A 28 -3.99 -11.93 12.02
N VAL A 29 -4.41 -11.18 13.03
CA VAL A 29 -3.73 -11.04 14.31
C VAL A 29 -4.62 -11.53 15.44
N MET A 30 -4.02 -12.24 16.40
CA MET A 30 -4.70 -12.72 17.59
C MET A 30 -3.90 -12.42 18.86
N ASP A 31 -4.55 -12.53 20.03
CA ASP A 31 -3.87 -12.51 21.33
C ASP A 31 -3.27 -13.89 21.63
N ASN A 32 -1.95 -13.99 21.60
CA ASN A 32 -1.19 -15.21 21.88
C ASN A 32 -1.02 -15.48 23.39
N GLY A 33 -1.45 -14.57 24.24
CA GLY A 33 -1.47 -14.70 25.69
C GLY A 33 -0.60 -13.69 26.42
N GLY A 34 -1.02 -13.36 27.66
CA GLY A 34 -0.39 -12.33 28.50
C GLY A 34 1.03 -12.61 28.98
N GLN A 35 1.57 -13.81 28.70
CA GLN A 35 2.97 -14.16 28.97
C GLN A 35 3.94 -13.59 27.93
N PHE A 36 3.43 -13.07 26.81
CA PHE A 36 4.24 -12.52 25.73
C PHE A 36 4.32 -11.01 25.77
N ASP A 37 5.41 -10.46 25.24
CA ASP A 37 5.70 -9.03 25.24
C ASP A 37 4.74 -8.23 24.35
N THR A 38 4.39 -7.02 24.80
CA THR A 38 3.64 -6.02 24.04
C THR A 38 4.04 -4.62 24.49
N ASP A 39 3.73 -3.63 23.66
CA ASP A 39 3.83 -2.22 24.01
C ASP A 39 2.47 -1.52 23.83
N GLU A 40 2.38 -0.28 24.32
CA GLU A 40 1.13 0.49 24.31
C GLU A 40 0.57 0.68 22.90
N LEU A 41 1.42 0.96 21.89
CA LEU A 41 0.95 1.16 20.52
C LEU A 41 0.30 -0.11 19.97
N ILE A 42 0.98 -1.24 20.11
CA ILE A 42 0.51 -2.54 19.58
C ILE A 42 -0.78 -2.96 20.27
N GLU A 43 -0.83 -2.88 21.61
CA GLU A 43 -2.03 -3.24 22.37
C GLU A 43 -3.23 -2.39 21.99
N LYS A 44 -3.06 -1.07 21.90
CA LYS A 44 -4.17 -0.17 21.57
C LYS A 44 -4.65 -0.33 20.13
N LEU A 45 -3.75 -0.52 19.17
CA LEU A 45 -4.16 -0.80 17.78
C LEU A 45 -4.96 -2.11 17.68
N TYR A 46 -4.52 -3.17 18.37
CA TYR A 46 -5.25 -4.42 18.41
C TYR A 46 -6.63 -4.30 19.06
N LEU A 47 -6.72 -3.52 20.15
CA LEU A 47 -7.98 -3.28 20.86
C LEU A 47 -8.87 -2.18 20.22
N TRP A 48 -8.48 -1.62 19.09
CA TRP A 48 -9.17 -0.50 18.42
C TRP A 48 -9.30 0.74 19.33
N ASP A 49 -8.32 0.94 20.21
CA ASP A 49 -8.24 2.11 21.11
C ASP A 49 -7.25 3.14 20.57
N SER A 50 -7.32 4.37 21.08
CA SER A 50 -6.47 5.48 20.65
C SER A 50 -5.12 5.45 21.37
N PRO A 51 -4.00 5.19 20.68
CA PRO A 51 -2.68 5.28 21.29
C PRO A 51 -2.30 6.73 21.55
N SER A 52 -1.62 6.99 22.68
CA SER A 52 -1.06 8.30 23.02
C SER A 52 0.35 8.52 22.47
N ILE A 53 0.94 7.51 21.86
CA ILE A 53 2.31 7.48 21.36
C ILE A 53 2.40 8.05 19.94
N SER A 54 3.43 8.87 19.68
CA SER A 54 3.72 9.48 18.39
C SER A 54 4.86 8.79 17.62
N SER A 55 5.15 7.51 17.93
CA SER A 55 6.18 6.73 17.23
C SER A 55 5.79 6.39 15.80
N TYR A 56 6.75 5.86 15.01
CA TYR A 56 6.47 5.27 13.71
C TYR A 56 5.30 4.31 13.80
N ASP A 57 4.52 4.20 12.72
CA ASP A 57 3.32 3.36 12.63
C ASP A 57 2.12 3.79 13.49
N SER A 58 2.25 4.86 14.29
CA SER A 58 1.10 5.41 15.01
C SER A 58 0.16 6.17 14.07
N PRO A 59 -1.14 6.27 14.41
CA PRO A 59 -2.08 7.13 13.67
C PRO A 59 -1.60 8.59 13.59
N TYR A 60 -0.95 9.10 14.64
CA TYR A 60 -0.36 10.45 14.65
C TYR A 60 0.74 10.59 13.59
N ALA A 61 1.69 9.65 13.53
CA ALA A 61 2.77 9.69 12.55
C ALA A 61 2.25 9.57 11.12
N LEU A 62 1.21 8.77 10.89
CA LEU A 62 0.55 8.68 9.59
C LEU A 62 -0.09 10.02 9.19
N TRP A 63 -0.81 10.66 10.12
CA TRP A 63 -1.43 11.97 9.89
C TRP A 63 -0.39 13.02 9.48
N GLU A 64 0.65 13.19 10.29
CA GLU A 64 1.74 14.13 10.03
C GLU A 64 2.47 13.82 8.70
N GLY A 65 2.82 12.56 8.48
CA GLY A 65 3.53 12.13 7.27
C GLY A 65 2.72 12.36 5.99
N CYS A 66 1.43 12.07 6.02
CA CYS A 66 0.54 12.32 4.87
C CYS A 66 0.39 13.82 4.59
N TYR A 67 0.18 14.66 5.61
CA TYR A 67 0.06 16.10 5.39
C TYR A 67 1.38 16.77 4.99
N ALA A 68 2.53 16.27 5.44
CA ALA A 68 3.84 16.70 4.95
C ALA A 68 4.02 16.39 3.46
N ALA A 69 3.61 15.18 3.03
CA ALA A 69 3.62 14.79 1.62
C ALA A 69 2.67 15.65 0.77
N ILE A 70 1.46 15.93 1.27
CA ILE A 70 0.49 16.83 0.61
C ILE A 70 1.07 18.24 0.47
N ALA A 71 1.73 18.77 1.50
CA ALA A 71 2.36 20.08 1.42
C ALA A 71 3.44 20.11 0.34
N SER A 72 4.27 19.08 0.25
CA SER A 72 5.31 18.97 -0.79
C SER A 72 4.70 18.87 -2.19
N ALA A 73 3.63 18.11 -2.37
CA ALA A 73 2.89 18.04 -3.63
C ALA A 73 2.30 19.39 -4.03
N ASN A 74 1.70 20.12 -3.07
CA ASN A 74 1.16 21.47 -3.31
C ASN A 74 2.27 22.46 -3.67
N MET A 75 3.43 22.43 -2.99
CA MET A 75 4.58 23.27 -3.34
C MET A 75 5.08 23.02 -4.77
N ALA A 76 5.09 21.75 -5.20
CA ALA A 76 5.44 21.40 -6.58
C ALA A 76 4.41 21.96 -7.58
N LEU A 77 3.11 21.78 -7.30
CA LEU A 77 2.02 22.28 -8.15
C LEU A 77 2.03 23.80 -8.27
N GLU A 78 2.17 24.53 -7.17
CA GLU A 78 2.27 26.00 -7.15
C GLU A 78 3.56 26.48 -7.86
N GLY A 79 4.67 25.75 -7.67
CA GLY A 79 5.91 26.01 -8.40
C GLY A 79 5.76 25.89 -9.91
N ILE A 80 5.01 24.89 -10.38
CA ILE A 80 4.69 24.70 -11.80
C ILE A 80 3.75 25.80 -12.30
N GLU A 81 2.73 26.17 -11.52
CA GLU A 81 1.79 27.25 -11.82
C GLU A 81 2.52 28.60 -11.98
N ASN A 82 3.42 28.93 -11.04
CA ASN A 82 4.24 30.13 -11.06
C ASN A 82 5.22 30.22 -12.26
N LEU A 83 5.56 29.08 -12.86
CA LEU A 83 6.33 29.01 -14.09
C LEU A 83 5.47 29.11 -15.37
N GLY A 84 4.15 29.35 -15.22
CA GLY A 84 3.22 29.41 -16.34
C GLY A 84 2.76 28.03 -16.85
N SER A 85 2.86 27.02 -16.01
CA SER A 85 2.43 25.64 -16.32
C SER A 85 2.96 25.07 -17.66
N PRO A 86 4.28 25.12 -17.91
CA PRO A 86 4.84 24.69 -19.19
C PRO A 86 4.59 23.18 -19.40
N ALA A 87 4.28 22.80 -20.66
CA ALA A 87 3.99 21.41 -21.02
C ALA A 87 5.15 20.43 -20.72
N SER A 88 6.38 20.93 -20.65
CA SER A 88 7.56 20.14 -20.26
C SER A 88 7.51 19.62 -18.82
N LEU A 89 6.73 20.27 -17.95
CA LEU A 89 6.52 19.86 -16.55
C LEU A 89 5.22 19.07 -16.34
N ASN A 90 4.49 18.70 -17.39
CA ASN A 90 3.29 17.89 -17.27
C ASN A 90 3.52 16.56 -16.53
N PRO A 91 4.61 15.80 -16.75
CA PRO A 91 4.84 14.56 -15.97
C PRO A 91 4.93 14.83 -14.46
N GLN A 92 5.67 15.84 -14.05
CA GLN A 92 5.81 16.25 -12.65
C GLN A 92 4.50 16.75 -12.06
N ARG A 93 3.71 17.48 -12.84
CA ARG A 93 2.36 17.91 -12.45
C ARG A 93 1.43 16.71 -12.23
N GLY A 94 1.48 15.73 -13.12
CA GLY A 94 0.70 14.49 -13.00
C GLY A 94 1.06 13.72 -11.73
N GLU A 95 2.36 13.54 -11.49
CA GLU A 95 2.84 12.86 -10.28
C GLU A 95 2.43 13.60 -9.00
N ALA A 96 2.58 14.93 -8.94
CA ALA A 96 2.17 15.72 -7.78
C ALA A 96 0.68 15.58 -7.45
N LEU A 97 -0.19 15.59 -8.47
CA LEU A 97 -1.63 15.39 -8.30
C LEU A 97 -1.94 13.98 -7.76
N VAL A 98 -1.31 12.95 -8.31
CA VAL A 98 -1.49 11.55 -7.85
C VAL A 98 -0.97 11.36 -6.42
N CYS A 99 0.19 11.94 -6.07
CA CYS A 99 0.73 11.91 -4.70
C CYS A 99 -0.20 12.58 -3.70
N ARG A 100 -0.79 13.74 -4.08
CA ARG A 100 -1.77 14.44 -3.25
C ARG A 100 -3.04 13.61 -3.04
N ALA A 101 -3.57 13.04 -4.10
CA ALA A 101 -4.71 12.13 -4.05
C ALA A 101 -4.43 10.92 -3.15
N TYR A 102 -3.25 10.30 -3.29
CA TYR A 102 -2.85 9.13 -2.53
C TYR A 102 -2.78 9.41 -1.03
N SER A 103 -2.12 10.49 -0.63
CA SER A 103 -1.99 10.85 0.78
C SER A 103 -3.34 11.16 1.42
N HIS A 104 -4.24 11.86 0.71
CA HIS A 104 -5.61 12.08 1.20
C HIS A 104 -6.43 10.78 1.27
N PHE A 105 -6.23 9.85 0.33
CA PHE A 105 -6.87 8.54 0.37
C PHE A 105 -6.43 7.72 1.58
N LEU A 106 -5.13 7.70 1.91
CA LEU A 106 -4.63 7.04 3.11
C LEU A 106 -5.26 7.61 4.38
N LEU A 107 -5.33 8.94 4.48
CA LEU A 107 -5.98 9.62 5.60
C LEU A 107 -7.48 9.26 5.69
N ALA A 108 -8.19 9.27 4.56
CA ALA A 108 -9.60 8.93 4.54
C ALA A 108 -9.86 7.49 5.01
N ASN A 109 -9.01 6.54 4.61
CA ASN A 109 -9.16 5.13 5.01
C ASN A 109 -8.94 4.87 6.51
N VAL A 110 -8.08 5.67 7.16
CA VAL A 110 -7.78 5.46 8.58
C VAL A 110 -8.66 6.32 9.49
N PHE A 111 -9.04 7.53 9.05
CA PHE A 111 -9.70 8.52 9.92
C PHE A 111 -11.16 8.80 9.57
N CYS A 112 -11.73 8.14 8.57
CA CYS A 112 -13.13 8.27 8.19
C CYS A 112 -13.85 6.93 8.23
N MET A 113 -15.17 6.99 8.17
CA MET A 113 -16.00 5.82 7.92
C MET A 113 -15.76 5.26 6.51
N PRO A 114 -15.98 3.95 6.27
CA PRO A 114 -15.97 3.41 4.92
C PRO A 114 -16.93 4.17 4.01
N TYR A 115 -16.52 4.39 2.75
CA TYR A 115 -17.37 5.09 1.80
C TYR A 115 -18.62 4.29 1.48
N ASN A 116 -19.77 4.94 1.65
CA ASN A 116 -21.06 4.42 1.21
C ASN A 116 -21.81 5.58 0.51
N PRO A 117 -22.22 5.45 -0.76
CA PRO A 117 -22.85 6.54 -1.51
C PRO A 117 -24.12 7.10 -0.84
N ASN A 118 -24.83 6.28 -0.05
CA ASN A 118 -26.05 6.68 0.63
C ASN A 118 -25.81 7.51 1.91
N THR A 119 -24.62 7.42 2.51
CA THR A 119 -24.30 8.05 3.80
C THR A 119 -23.08 8.96 3.76
N ALA A 120 -22.28 8.94 2.69
CA ALA A 120 -21.03 9.68 2.59
C ALA A 120 -21.18 11.20 2.75
N GLU A 121 -22.34 11.78 2.40
CA GLU A 121 -22.64 13.20 2.62
C GLU A 121 -22.75 13.54 4.11
N SER A 122 -23.26 12.63 4.92
CA SER A 122 -23.45 12.85 6.37
C SER A 122 -22.23 12.47 7.22
N HIS A 123 -21.28 11.73 6.67
CA HIS A 123 -20.05 11.36 7.36
C HIS A 123 -18.96 12.42 7.16
N LEU A 124 -18.18 12.64 8.22
CA LEU A 124 -17.04 13.54 8.15
C LEU A 124 -15.92 12.94 7.27
N GLY A 125 -15.40 13.76 6.36
CA GLY A 125 -14.20 13.51 5.60
C GLY A 125 -12.92 13.90 6.35
N ILE A 126 -11.92 14.36 5.61
CA ILE A 126 -10.67 14.94 6.11
C ILE A 126 -10.48 16.34 5.52
N PRO A 127 -9.67 17.23 6.14
CA PRO A 127 -9.30 18.50 5.50
C PRO A 127 -8.57 18.26 4.18
N TYR A 128 -9.21 18.57 3.05
CA TYR A 128 -8.58 18.40 1.74
C TYR A 128 -7.78 19.65 1.36
N ARG A 129 -6.45 19.51 1.34
CA ARG A 129 -5.51 20.61 1.13
C ARG A 129 -5.04 20.67 -0.32
N THR A 130 -5.31 21.76 -1.00
CA THR A 130 -4.94 21.99 -2.41
C THR A 130 -3.92 23.08 -2.61
N ARG A 131 -3.55 23.78 -1.53
CA ARG A 131 -2.58 24.88 -1.52
C ARG A 131 -1.63 24.77 -0.34
N THR A 132 -0.45 25.36 -0.48
CA THR A 132 0.43 25.66 0.66
C THR A 132 -0.20 26.79 1.45
N GLY A 133 -0.28 26.64 2.78
CA GLY A 133 -0.82 27.72 3.61
C GLY A 133 0.19 28.87 3.76
N ASP A 134 -0.30 30.11 3.71
CA ASP A 134 0.52 31.30 4.00
C ASP A 134 0.78 31.51 5.49
N SER A 135 0.18 30.68 6.35
CA SER A 135 0.25 30.77 7.81
C SER A 135 0.63 29.46 8.44
N VAL A 136 1.37 29.53 9.55
CA VAL A 136 1.67 28.39 10.44
C VAL A 136 0.38 27.78 11.00
N TYR A 137 -0.69 28.60 11.09
CA TYR A 137 -2.05 28.18 11.48
C TYR A 137 -2.95 28.29 10.23
N PRO A 138 -3.20 27.21 9.50
CA PRO A 138 -4.02 27.25 8.31
C PRO A 138 -5.47 27.64 8.65
N GLU A 139 -6.03 28.56 7.88
CA GLU A 139 -7.35 29.14 8.13
C GLU A 139 -8.51 28.15 7.95
N ASN A 140 -8.35 27.10 7.17
CA ASN A 140 -9.42 26.14 6.93
C ASN A 140 -8.99 24.73 7.35
N THR A 141 -9.45 24.31 8.52
CA THR A 141 -9.19 22.98 9.10
C THR A 141 -10.45 22.10 9.14
N GLU A 142 -11.53 22.54 8.50
CA GLU A 142 -12.77 21.77 8.47
C GLU A 142 -12.60 20.48 7.66
N ARG A 143 -13.19 19.42 8.19
CA ARG A 143 -13.10 18.09 7.57
C ARG A 143 -13.94 17.98 6.29
N GLY A 144 -15.05 18.71 6.20
CA GLY A 144 -16.02 18.53 5.12
C GLY A 144 -16.71 17.15 5.16
N SER A 145 -17.49 16.84 4.11
CA SER A 145 -18.10 15.52 4.01
C SER A 145 -17.13 14.50 3.41
N LEU A 146 -17.34 13.22 3.73
CA LEU A 146 -16.61 12.11 3.13
C LEU A 146 -16.82 12.06 1.61
N LYS A 147 -18.03 12.36 1.16
CA LYS A 147 -18.35 12.47 -0.27
C LYS A 147 -17.46 13.49 -0.96
N ASN A 148 -17.37 14.71 -0.41
CA ASN A 148 -16.50 15.76 -0.96
C ASN A 148 -15.03 15.35 -0.98
N THR A 149 -14.56 14.62 0.05
CA THR A 149 -13.19 14.07 0.08
C THR A 149 -12.94 13.13 -1.10
N TYR A 150 -13.85 12.18 -1.36
CA TYR A 150 -13.71 11.23 -2.47
C TYR A 150 -13.83 11.91 -3.84
N GLU A 151 -14.72 12.91 -3.98
CA GLU A 151 -14.83 13.71 -5.21
C GLU A 151 -13.55 14.48 -5.53
N GLN A 152 -12.88 15.05 -4.53
CA GLN A 152 -11.61 15.76 -4.72
C GLN A 152 -10.45 14.80 -5.04
N ILE A 153 -10.38 13.62 -4.41
CA ILE A 153 -9.41 12.57 -4.77
C ILE A 153 -9.61 12.17 -6.23
N ALA A 154 -10.86 11.93 -6.65
CA ALA A 154 -11.16 11.58 -8.05
C ALA A 154 -10.74 12.69 -9.02
N ALA A 155 -11.01 13.96 -8.70
CA ALA A 155 -10.62 15.09 -9.52
C ALA A 155 -9.09 15.19 -9.69
N ASP A 156 -8.32 14.99 -8.63
CA ASP A 156 -6.87 14.96 -8.71
C ASP A 156 -6.35 13.80 -9.57
N LEU A 157 -6.95 12.60 -9.45
CA LEU A 157 -6.59 11.45 -10.28
C LEU A 157 -6.94 11.67 -11.75
N GLU A 158 -8.14 12.14 -12.05
CA GLU A 158 -8.58 12.40 -13.42
C GLU A 158 -7.73 13.47 -14.12
N ALA A 159 -7.27 14.47 -13.37
CA ALA A 159 -6.35 15.47 -13.89
C ALA A 159 -4.90 14.98 -14.00
N GLY A 160 -4.45 14.12 -13.09
CA GLY A 160 -3.06 13.68 -12.98
C GLY A 160 -2.69 12.52 -13.90
N LEU A 161 -3.54 11.47 -13.95
CA LEU A 161 -3.24 10.23 -14.69
C LEU A 161 -2.84 10.46 -16.17
N PRO A 162 -3.52 11.31 -16.96
CA PRO A 162 -3.15 11.55 -18.36
C PRO A 162 -1.80 12.23 -18.55
N LEU A 163 -1.27 12.87 -17.53
CA LEU A 163 -0.03 13.65 -17.60
C LEU A 163 1.22 12.82 -17.28
N ILE A 164 1.06 11.66 -16.65
CA ILE A 164 2.19 10.82 -16.24
C ILE A 164 2.91 10.24 -17.45
N LYS A 165 4.25 10.32 -17.41
CA LYS A 165 5.14 9.73 -18.42
C LYS A 165 6.34 9.08 -17.74
N ASP A 166 6.49 7.78 -17.90
CA ASP A 166 7.53 6.97 -17.24
C ASP A 166 8.95 7.43 -17.61
N ALA A 167 9.14 7.96 -18.82
CA ALA A 167 10.42 8.48 -19.28
C ALA A 167 10.93 9.72 -18.50
N ALA A 168 10.10 10.31 -17.64
CA ALA A 168 10.48 11.41 -16.77
C ALA A 168 11.23 10.95 -15.51
N TYR A 169 11.26 9.66 -15.21
CA TYR A 169 11.82 9.09 -13.99
C TYR A 169 13.11 8.32 -14.27
N GLU A 170 14.11 8.51 -13.42
CA GLU A 170 15.37 7.74 -13.46
C GLU A 170 15.13 6.32 -12.93
N VAL A 171 14.37 6.19 -11.83
CA VAL A 171 13.98 4.90 -11.22
C VAL A 171 12.45 4.83 -11.10
N PRO A 172 11.74 4.45 -12.17
CA PRO A 172 10.27 4.54 -12.22
C PRO A 172 9.55 3.79 -11.11
N LYS A 173 10.12 2.74 -10.54
CA LYS A 173 9.47 1.93 -9.49
C LYS A 173 9.34 2.65 -8.14
N TYR A 174 10.06 3.74 -7.93
CA TYR A 174 9.93 4.59 -6.73
C TYR A 174 9.07 5.84 -6.97
N HIS A 175 8.41 5.91 -8.14
CA HIS A 175 7.51 6.99 -8.52
C HIS A 175 6.16 6.44 -8.94
N PHE A 176 5.12 7.26 -8.89
CA PHE A 176 3.86 6.97 -9.56
C PHE A 176 4.06 6.99 -11.08
N ASN A 177 4.75 5.95 -11.58
CA ASN A 177 4.79 5.65 -12.99
C ASN A 177 3.38 5.30 -13.49
N ARG A 178 3.19 5.20 -14.81
CA ARG A 178 1.87 5.00 -15.40
C ARG A 178 1.13 3.78 -14.84
N LYS A 179 1.82 2.67 -14.62
CA LYS A 179 1.20 1.46 -14.08
C LYS A 179 0.86 1.59 -12.59
N ALA A 180 1.79 2.13 -11.79
CA ALA A 180 1.58 2.34 -10.37
C ALA A 180 0.43 3.32 -10.07
N ALA A 181 0.35 4.42 -10.82
CA ALA A 181 -0.72 5.40 -10.68
C ALA A 181 -2.09 4.81 -11.04
N ASN A 182 -2.15 3.98 -12.08
CA ASN A 182 -3.40 3.30 -12.44
C ASN A 182 -3.76 2.17 -11.47
N ALA A 183 -2.78 1.49 -10.84
CA ALA A 183 -3.04 0.53 -9.77
C ALA A 183 -3.63 1.22 -8.53
N PHE A 184 -3.07 2.38 -8.15
CA PHE A 184 -3.67 3.21 -7.09
C PHE A 184 -5.09 3.65 -7.47
N ALA A 185 -5.29 4.14 -8.68
CA ALA A 185 -6.62 4.55 -9.14
C ALA A 185 -7.62 3.37 -9.12
N ALA A 186 -7.20 2.16 -9.50
CA ALA A 186 -8.04 0.97 -9.41
C ALA A 186 -8.48 0.69 -7.97
N ARG A 187 -7.54 0.71 -7.00
CA ARG A 187 -7.87 0.58 -5.57
C ARG A 187 -8.80 1.69 -5.09
N PHE A 188 -8.52 2.94 -5.42
CA PHE A 188 -9.36 4.07 -5.05
C PHE A 188 -10.78 3.93 -5.58
N TYR A 189 -10.93 3.64 -6.88
CA TYR A 189 -12.26 3.49 -7.48
C TYR A 189 -13.00 2.24 -6.97
N LEU A 190 -12.30 1.19 -6.53
CA LEU A 190 -12.91 0.05 -5.85
C LEU A 190 -13.59 0.51 -4.54
N TYR A 191 -12.88 1.26 -3.71
CA TYR A 191 -13.43 1.84 -2.48
C TYR A 191 -14.53 2.87 -2.76
N TYR A 192 -14.41 3.61 -3.86
CA TYR A 192 -15.41 4.59 -4.32
C TYR A 192 -16.61 3.95 -5.02
N GLN A 193 -16.58 2.64 -5.25
CA GLN A 193 -17.62 1.84 -5.92
C GLN A 193 -17.90 2.30 -7.37
N LYS A 194 -16.85 2.62 -8.10
CA LYS A 194 -16.89 3.00 -9.53
C LYS A 194 -16.29 1.88 -10.38
N TRP A 195 -17.04 0.79 -10.51
CA TRP A 195 -16.56 -0.50 -11.04
C TRP A 195 -15.96 -0.41 -12.44
N ASP A 196 -16.57 0.34 -13.35
CA ASP A 196 -16.04 0.54 -14.71
C ASP A 196 -14.67 1.22 -14.69
N LYS A 197 -14.48 2.20 -13.80
CA LYS A 197 -13.19 2.87 -13.59
C LYS A 197 -12.14 1.94 -13.02
N VAL A 198 -12.53 1.02 -12.12
CA VAL A 198 -11.62 -0.01 -11.60
C VAL A 198 -11.08 -0.85 -12.74
N ILE A 199 -11.98 -1.38 -13.60
CA ILE A 199 -11.63 -2.24 -14.72
C ILE A 199 -10.72 -1.51 -15.71
N GLU A 200 -11.04 -0.26 -16.06
CA GLU A 200 -10.24 0.59 -16.95
C GLU A 200 -8.82 0.77 -16.42
N CYS A 201 -8.68 1.23 -15.17
CA CYS A 201 -7.39 1.49 -14.55
C CYS A 201 -6.59 0.19 -14.35
N ALA A 202 -7.24 -0.88 -13.90
CA ALA A 202 -6.58 -2.17 -13.72
C ALA A 202 -6.04 -2.73 -15.04
N ASN A 203 -6.77 -2.59 -16.15
CA ASN A 203 -6.30 -3.00 -17.48
C ASN A 203 -5.00 -2.28 -17.87
N ILE A 204 -4.88 -0.98 -17.55
CA ILE A 204 -3.64 -0.22 -17.82
C ILE A 204 -2.49 -0.70 -16.93
N ALA A 205 -2.76 -0.92 -15.65
CA ALA A 205 -1.74 -1.32 -14.68
C ALA A 205 -1.21 -2.74 -14.94
N ILE A 206 -2.08 -3.70 -15.22
CA ILE A 206 -1.74 -5.10 -15.51
C ILE A 206 -1.08 -5.21 -16.89
N GLY A 207 -1.65 -4.56 -17.89
CA GLY A 207 -1.23 -4.66 -19.30
C GLY A 207 -1.92 -5.81 -20.02
N SER A 208 -1.40 -6.18 -21.19
CA SER A 208 -2.05 -7.12 -22.12
C SER A 208 -1.92 -8.58 -21.72
N ASN A 209 -1.00 -8.93 -20.85
CA ASN A 209 -0.75 -10.32 -20.44
C ASN A 209 -0.59 -10.43 -18.93
N PRO A 210 -1.66 -10.80 -18.20
CA PRO A 210 -1.61 -10.98 -16.75
C PRO A 210 -0.58 -12.00 -16.30
N VAL A 211 -0.42 -13.11 -17.01
CA VAL A 211 0.50 -14.21 -16.62
C VAL A 211 1.94 -13.74 -16.53
N THR A 212 2.39 -12.89 -17.46
CA THR A 212 3.77 -12.37 -17.45
C THR A 212 3.95 -11.17 -16.52
N ALA A 213 2.86 -10.54 -16.13
CA ALA A 213 2.86 -9.38 -15.21
C ALA A 213 2.81 -9.81 -13.76
N LEU A 214 2.11 -10.89 -13.43
CA LEU A 214 2.02 -11.46 -12.09
C LEU A 214 3.39 -11.97 -11.61
N ARG A 215 3.52 -12.07 -10.29
CA ARG A 215 4.64 -12.74 -9.67
C ARG A 215 4.50 -14.24 -9.88
N ASN A 216 5.54 -14.90 -10.37
CA ASN A 216 5.62 -16.35 -10.36
C ASN A 216 6.25 -16.79 -9.03
N TRP A 217 5.40 -17.17 -8.08
CA TRP A 217 5.83 -17.47 -6.72
C TRP A 217 6.73 -18.68 -6.63
N GLU A 218 6.49 -19.73 -7.41
CA GLU A 218 7.36 -20.89 -7.45
C GLU A 218 8.75 -20.54 -7.99
N ALA A 219 8.83 -19.83 -9.11
CA ALA A 219 10.09 -19.42 -9.70
C ALA A 219 10.88 -18.44 -8.81
N ASP A 220 10.16 -17.59 -8.08
CA ASP A 220 10.78 -16.56 -7.24
C ASP A 220 11.21 -17.08 -5.86
N PHE A 221 10.44 -18.00 -5.28
CA PHE A 221 10.60 -18.38 -3.87
C PHE A 221 10.67 -19.88 -3.63
N GLY A 222 10.37 -20.71 -4.63
CA GLY A 222 10.50 -22.16 -4.52
C GLY A 222 11.94 -22.55 -4.13
N GLY A 223 12.08 -23.21 -2.99
CA GLY A 223 13.38 -23.61 -2.46
C GLY A 223 14.22 -22.51 -1.80
N VAL A 224 13.76 -21.26 -1.74
CA VAL A 224 14.45 -20.18 -1.01
C VAL A 224 14.14 -20.31 0.48
N SER A 225 15.17 -20.47 1.30
CA SER A 225 15.03 -20.72 2.75
C SER A 225 15.51 -19.56 3.64
N LEU A 226 16.27 -18.62 3.10
CA LEU A 226 16.80 -17.51 3.87
C LEU A 226 15.81 -16.34 3.86
N VAL A 227 15.43 -15.87 5.04
CA VAL A 227 14.50 -14.74 5.23
C VAL A 227 14.92 -13.51 4.41
N ASP A 228 16.19 -13.17 4.48
CA ASP A 228 16.74 -11.99 3.80
C ASP A 228 16.62 -12.10 2.28
N ASP A 229 16.83 -13.30 1.72
CA ASP A 229 16.73 -13.53 0.28
C ASP A 229 15.27 -13.42 -0.20
N ILE A 230 14.33 -13.96 0.59
CA ILE A 230 12.90 -13.85 0.30
C ILE A 230 12.48 -12.39 0.29
N SER A 231 12.78 -11.65 1.37
CA SER A 231 12.43 -10.24 1.48
C SER A 231 13.06 -9.39 0.37
N ASN A 232 14.35 -9.59 0.09
CA ASN A 232 15.06 -8.87 -0.97
C ASN A 232 14.49 -9.16 -2.36
N GLN A 233 14.12 -10.41 -2.64
CA GLN A 233 13.46 -10.76 -3.89
C GLN A 233 12.05 -10.18 -3.99
N TYR A 234 11.29 -10.21 -2.87
CA TYR A 234 9.94 -9.68 -2.85
C TYR A 234 9.88 -8.20 -3.23
N VAL A 235 10.78 -7.37 -2.69
CA VAL A 235 10.82 -5.92 -2.94
C VAL A 235 11.72 -5.52 -4.11
N SER A 236 12.19 -6.46 -4.91
CA SER A 236 13.09 -6.14 -6.03
C SER A 236 12.38 -5.31 -7.11
N GLU A 237 13.03 -4.22 -7.54
CA GLU A 237 12.57 -3.38 -8.66
C GLU A 237 12.52 -4.14 -9.99
N LYS A 238 13.27 -5.23 -10.11
CA LYS A 238 13.32 -6.07 -11.31
C LYS A 238 12.07 -6.93 -11.50
N LYS A 239 11.25 -7.09 -10.45
CA LYS A 239 10.02 -7.89 -10.53
C LYS A 239 8.91 -7.11 -11.24
N PRO A 240 8.36 -7.61 -12.38
CA PRO A 240 7.26 -6.95 -13.09
C PRO A 240 6.04 -6.69 -12.20
N ALA A 241 5.76 -7.61 -11.28
CA ALA A 241 4.63 -7.53 -10.37
C ALA A 241 4.68 -6.35 -9.40
N ASN A 242 5.87 -5.84 -9.07
CA ASN A 242 6.01 -4.66 -8.23
C ASN A 242 5.77 -3.39 -9.05
N LEU A 243 4.71 -2.67 -8.76
CA LEU A 243 4.36 -1.45 -9.51
C LEU A 243 4.90 -0.20 -8.82
N LEU A 244 4.82 -0.14 -7.48
CA LEU A 244 5.41 0.91 -6.67
C LEU A 244 6.19 0.29 -5.52
N LEU A 245 7.36 0.84 -5.24
CA LEU A 245 8.18 0.57 -4.06
C LEU A 245 8.26 1.81 -3.19
N ALA A 246 8.20 1.64 -1.87
CA ALA A 246 8.32 2.73 -0.93
C ALA A 246 9.29 2.38 0.20
N ALA A 247 10.27 3.23 0.43
CA ALA A 247 11.11 3.17 1.63
C ALA A 247 10.41 3.90 2.78
N LEU A 248 10.22 3.23 3.89
CA LEU A 248 9.35 3.67 4.99
C LEU A 248 10.06 3.57 6.33
N GLY A 249 9.82 4.54 7.21
CA GLY A 249 10.05 4.37 8.64
C GLY A 249 8.92 3.51 9.23
N SER A 250 9.20 2.25 9.59
CA SER A 250 8.20 1.35 10.14
C SER A 250 8.84 0.25 10.99
N GLN A 251 8.16 -0.12 12.07
CA GLN A 251 8.49 -1.27 12.91
C GLN A 251 7.78 -2.57 12.48
N ALA A 252 6.98 -2.53 11.43
CA ALA A 252 6.25 -3.69 10.95
C ALA A 252 7.14 -4.94 10.75
N PRO A 253 8.37 -4.85 10.20
CA PRO A 253 9.26 -6.01 10.10
C PRO A 253 9.64 -6.63 11.45
N ILE A 254 9.67 -5.84 12.52
CA ILE A 254 9.99 -6.31 13.87
C ILE A 254 8.75 -6.96 14.50
N ILE A 255 7.57 -6.37 14.31
CA ILE A 255 6.34 -6.76 15.03
C ILE A 255 5.64 -7.93 14.36
N THR A 256 5.55 -7.93 13.03
CA THR A 256 4.88 -8.98 12.25
C THR A 256 5.84 -9.83 11.43
N GLY A 257 7.11 -9.44 11.38
CA GLY A 257 8.14 -10.11 10.59
C GLY A 257 8.86 -11.26 11.33
N PRO A 258 9.78 -11.92 10.63
CA PRO A 258 10.49 -13.09 11.15
C PRO A 258 11.49 -12.80 12.26
N TYR A 259 11.82 -11.55 12.50
CA TYR A 259 12.78 -11.15 13.54
C TYR A 259 12.15 -10.98 14.92
N ASN A 260 10.82 -11.05 14.98
CA ASN A 260 10.11 -10.86 16.22
C ASN A 260 9.51 -12.15 16.72
N THR A 261 10.12 -12.65 17.76
CA THR A 261 9.63 -13.83 18.48
C THR A 261 8.84 -13.37 19.71
N LEU A 262 7.73 -14.05 19.98
CA LEU A 262 7.04 -13.95 21.26
C LEU A 262 6.31 -12.63 21.51
N LYS A 263 5.64 -12.06 20.52
CA LYS A 263 4.69 -10.95 20.71
C LYS A 263 3.31 -11.44 21.07
N ARG A 264 2.68 -10.71 22.02
CA ARG A 264 1.33 -11.01 22.47
C ARG A 264 0.34 -10.92 21.30
N TYR A 265 0.39 -9.84 20.53
CA TYR A 265 -0.47 -9.65 19.37
C TYR A 265 0.31 -9.89 18.09
N GLY A 266 -0.10 -10.89 17.34
CA GLY A 266 0.58 -11.31 16.11
C GLY A 266 -0.08 -12.50 15.44
N HIS A 267 0.56 -12.99 14.38
CA HIS A 267 0.08 -14.17 13.65
C HIS A 267 0.19 -15.42 14.55
N GLY A 268 -0.93 -15.96 14.95
CA GLY A 268 -0.99 -17.15 15.82
C GLY A 268 -1.14 -18.45 15.04
N THR A 269 -0.89 -19.58 15.72
CA THR A 269 -0.98 -20.91 15.12
C THR A 269 -2.37 -21.23 14.55
N PRO A 270 -3.51 -20.92 15.20
CA PRO A 270 -4.82 -21.18 14.64
C PRO A 270 -5.05 -20.51 13.29
N ILE A 271 -4.75 -19.20 13.20
CA ILE A 271 -4.90 -18.42 11.95
C ILE A 271 -3.96 -19.00 10.88
N TYR A 272 -2.71 -19.21 11.23
CA TYR A 272 -1.72 -19.72 10.30
C TYR A 272 -2.07 -21.12 9.79
N THR A 273 -2.40 -22.06 10.68
CA THR A 273 -2.62 -23.47 10.33
C THR A 273 -4.01 -23.68 9.74
N ASN A 274 -5.06 -23.31 10.48
CA ASN A 274 -6.43 -23.72 10.14
C ASN A 274 -7.05 -22.82 9.09
N GLU A 275 -6.73 -21.53 9.10
CA GLU A 275 -7.39 -20.51 8.27
C GLU A 275 -6.58 -20.13 7.03
N THR A 276 -5.29 -20.50 6.97
CA THR A 276 -4.41 -20.16 5.85
C THR A 276 -3.85 -21.40 5.17
N ILE A 277 -2.99 -22.16 5.87
CA ILE A 277 -2.22 -23.26 5.22
C ILE A 277 -3.05 -24.52 5.04
N ASP A 278 -3.78 -24.92 6.07
CA ASP A 278 -4.60 -26.13 6.07
C ASP A 278 -6.06 -25.83 5.68
N ALA A 279 -6.38 -24.58 5.32
CA ALA A 279 -7.71 -24.23 4.82
C ALA A 279 -7.98 -24.92 3.47
N ASP A 280 -9.18 -25.46 3.32
CA ASP A 280 -9.64 -25.97 2.05
C ASP A 280 -9.76 -24.83 1.04
N GLY A 281 -9.13 -24.99 -0.11
CA GLY A 281 -9.11 -23.96 -1.13
C GLY A 281 -8.90 -24.53 -2.53
N PRO A 282 -8.93 -23.68 -3.55
CA PRO A 282 -8.73 -24.12 -4.94
C PRO A 282 -7.32 -24.66 -5.23
N TRP A 283 -6.40 -24.53 -4.28
CA TRP A 283 -5.08 -25.18 -4.28
C TRP A 283 -5.11 -26.61 -3.75
N HIS A 284 -6.28 -27.17 -3.53
CA HIS A 284 -6.66 -28.52 -3.20
C HIS A 284 -6.26 -29.05 -1.82
N TRP A 285 -5.09 -28.69 -1.28
CA TRP A 285 -4.62 -29.21 0.00
C TRP A 285 -3.35 -28.52 0.49
N ARG A 286 -2.96 -28.85 1.71
CA ARG A 286 -1.75 -28.35 2.35
C ARG A 286 -0.51 -28.50 1.45
N GLY A 287 0.16 -27.38 1.16
CA GLY A 287 1.38 -27.34 0.34
C GLY A 287 1.12 -27.01 -1.12
N GLY A 288 -0.13 -26.81 -1.55
CA GLY A 288 -0.44 -26.35 -2.92
C GLY A 288 -0.01 -24.90 -3.18
N LEU A 289 0.01 -24.06 -2.14
CA LEU A 289 0.52 -22.69 -2.24
C LEU A 289 2.03 -22.66 -2.01
N VAL A 290 2.73 -21.87 -2.80
CA VAL A 290 4.15 -21.58 -2.58
C VAL A 290 4.30 -20.73 -1.33
N MET A 291 4.94 -21.28 -0.33
CA MET A 291 5.16 -20.61 0.94
C MET A 291 6.57 -20.87 1.46
N SER A 292 7.08 -19.87 2.16
CA SER A 292 8.31 -19.98 2.92
C SER A 292 8.00 -19.73 4.38
N THR A 293 7.71 -20.82 5.08
CA THR A 293 7.26 -20.76 6.46
C THR A 293 8.41 -20.57 7.42
N PHE A 294 8.34 -19.51 8.22
CA PHE A 294 9.19 -19.33 9.39
C PHE A 294 8.39 -19.60 10.66
N ILE A 295 8.81 -20.65 11.38
CA ILE A 295 8.29 -20.95 12.70
C ILE A 295 9.08 -20.15 13.70
N LEU A 296 8.49 -19.09 14.22
CA LEU A 296 9.13 -18.22 15.21
C LEU A 296 9.06 -18.83 16.61
N SER A 297 7.94 -19.49 16.92
CA SER A 297 7.70 -20.18 18.18
C SER A 297 6.58 -21.20 18.03
N VAL A 298 6.22 -21.88 19.14
CA VAL A 298 5.07 -22.79 19.17
C VAL A 298 3.77 -22.05 18.84
N VAL A 299 3.65 -20.78 19.23
CA VAL A 299 2.42 -19.97 19.10
C VAL A 299 2.48 -18.95 17.97
N GLN A 300 3.65 -18.52 17.54
CA GLN A 300 3.81 -17.50 16.49
C GLN A 300 4.41 -18.10 15.22
N LYS A 301 3.78 -17.78 14.11
CA LYS A 301 4.18 -18.21 12.77
C LYS A 301 4.27 -17.00 11.85
N ASN A 302 5.15 -17.07 10.88
CA ASN A 302 5.17 -16.12 9.77
C ASN A 302 5.13 -16.93 8.46
N PRO A 303 4.00 -16.89 7.75
CA PRO A 303 3.83 -17.68 6.54
C PRO A 303 4.73 -17.22 5.41
N PHE A 304 5.05 -15.94 5.34
CA PHE A 304 5.90 -15.38 4.30
C PHE A 304 6.55 -14.05 4.72
N PRO A 305 7.89 -13.99 4.88
CA PRO A 305 8.58 -12.80 5.36
C PRO A 305 8.79 -11.76 4.25
N LYS A 306 7.75 -10.99 3.93
CA LYS A 306 7.77 -9.95 2.90
C LYS A 306 8.60 -8.72 3.28
N LEU A 307 8.59 -8.37 4.56
CA LEU A 307 9.21 -7.16 5.07
C LEU A 307 10.52 -7.48 5.77
N LYS A 308 11.54 -6.67 5.48
CA LYS A 308 12.85 -6.71 6.12
C LYS A 308 13.17 -5.36 6.73
N LEU A 309 13.86 -5.38 7.86
CA LEU A 309 14.42 -4.18 8.46
C LEU A 309 15.81 -3.92 7.85
N TYR A 310 15.96 -2.75 7.26
CA TYR A 310 17.23 -2.23 6.76
C TYR A 310 17.77 -1.19 7.72
N PHE A 311 19.09 -1.10 7.82
CA PHE A 311 19.78 -0.12 8.66
C PHE A 311 20.67 0.74 7.76
N GLU A 312 20.31 2.00 7.62
CA GLU A 312 21.13 2.99 6.95
C GLU A 312 21.94 3.76 7.99
N TYR A 313 23.26 3.71 7.86
CA TYR A 313 24.14 4.46 8.76
C TYR A 313 24.13 5.95 8.39
N VAL A 314 23.62 6.77 9.29
CA VAL A 314 23.67 8.22 9.22
C VAL A 314 25.04 8.73 9.67
N ASP A 315 25.62 8.10 10.69
CA ASP A 315 26.98 8.33 11.17
C ASP A 315 27.62 7.01 11.57
N LYS A 316 28.45 6.47 10.69
CA LYS A 316 29.14 5.19 10.89
C LYS A 316 30.14 5.23 12.04
N ALA A 317 30.79 6.38 12.28
CA ALA A 317 31.79 6.53 13.32
C ALA A 317 31.18 6.46 14.74
N ASN A 318 29.96 7.00 14.89
CA ASN A 318 29.21 7.00 16.14
C ASN A 318 28.18 5.88 16.22
N GLY A 319 28.09 4.98 15.22
CA GLY A 319 27.13 3.89 15.18
C GLY A 319 25.68 4.33 15.07
N LEU A 320 25.42 5.53 14.58
CA LEU A 320 24.07 6.05 14.39
C LEU A 320 23.51 5.53 13.07
N TYR A 321 22.37 4.87 13.16
CA TYR A 321 21.66 4.31 12.00
C TYR A 321 20.18 4.69 12.02
N TYR A 322 19.59 4.72 10.84
CA TYR A 322 18.16 4.92 10.64
C TYR A 322 17.53 3.60 10.18
N PRO A 323 16.64 3.00 10.98
CA PRO A 323 15.92 1.79 10.58
C PRO A 323 14.81 2.15 9.59
N HIS A 324 14.75 1.41 8.48
CA HIS A 324 13.68 1.54 7.50
C HIS A 324 13.31 0.19 6.92
N THR A 325 12.17 0.12 6.29
CA THR A 325 11.74 -1.03 5.48
C THR A 325 11.42 -0.58 4.07
N VAL A 326 11.40 -1.52 3.12
CA VAL A 326 10.86 -1.29 1.79
C VAL A 326 9.57 -2.10 1.67
N ALA A 327 8.50 -1.43 1.29
CA ALA A 327 7.21 -2.05 1.03
C ALA A 327 6.85 -1.98 -0.45
N VAL A 328 5.88 -2.79 -0.86
CA VAL A 328 5.26 -2.78 -2.19
C VAL A 328 3.83 -2.25 -2.03
N PRO A 329 3.59 -0.93 -2.04
CA PRO A 329 2.24 -0.36 -1.89
C PRO A 329 1.27 -0.78 -2.97
N PHE A 330 1.75 -1.02 -4.18
CA PHE A 330 0.95 -1.45 -5.32
C PHE A 330 1.64 -2.56 -6.09
N SER A 331 0.91 -3.65 -6.32
CA SER A 331 1.35 -4.81 -7.10
C SER A 331 0.33 -5.19 -8.17
N VAL A 332 0.77 -5.94 -9.17
CA VAL A 332 -0.13 -6.54 -10.17
C VAL A 332 -1.07 -7.54 -9.51
N ASP A 333 -0.57 -8.32 -8.52
CA ASP A 333 -1.34 -9.33 -7.80
C ASP A 333 -2.61 -8.72 -7.16
N GLU A 334 -2.46 -7.62 -6.44
CA GLU A 334 -3.59 -6.89 -5.84
C GLU A 334 -4.50 -6.27 -6.91
N THR A 335 -3.89 -5.63 -7.91
CA THR A 335 -4.66 -4.93 -8.97
C THR A 335 -5.54 -5.90 -9.75
N LEU A 336 -5.07 -7.13 -9.96
CA LEU A 336 -5.84 -8.19 -10.59
C LEU A 336 -7.06 -8.57 -9.76
N LEU A 337 -6.90 -8.72 -8.44
CA LEU A 337 -8.00 -9.02 -7.52
C LEU A 337 -9.01 -7.85 -7.45
N CYS A 338 -8.55 -6.60 -7.46
CA CYS A 338 -9.44 -5.43 -7.57
C CYS A 338 -10.30 -5.50 -8.85
N ARG A 339 -9.72 -5.93 -9.98
CA ARG A 339 -10.45 -6.07 -11.24
C ARG A 339 -11.45 -7.23 -11.18
N ALA A 340 -11.08 -8.36 -10.60
CA ALA A 340 -11.97 -9.50 -10.40
C ALA A 340 -13.19 -9.10 -9.55
N GLU A 341 -12.96 -8.38 -8.43
CA GLU A 341 -14.03 -7.88 -7.58
C GLU A 341 -14.95 -6.92 -8.33
N ALA A 342 -14.40 -6.00 -9.12
CA ALA A 342 -15.18 -5.07 -9.92
C ALA A 342 -16.05 -5.78 -10.98
N TYR A 343 -15.56 -6.85 -11.60
CA TYR A 343 -16.38 -7.67 -12.52
C TYR A 343 -17.58 -8.30 -11.82
N VAL A 344 -17.43 -8.72 -10.55
CA VAL A 344 -18.53 -9.30 -9.76
C VAL A 344 -19.54 -8.24 -9.32
N LEU A 345 -19.07 -7.05 -8.91
CA LEU A 345 -19.88 -6.01 -8.29
C LEU A 345 -20.48 -5.01 -9.28
N SER A 346 -20.08 -5.06 -10.55
CA SER A 346 -20.63 -4.16 -11.58
C SER A 346 -22.13 -4.39 -11.81
N ASP A 347 -22.80 -3.37 -12.34
CA ASP A 347 -24.24 -3.43 -12.67
C ASP A 347 -24.58 -4.58 -13.66
N ASN A 348 -23.60 -4.98 -14.47
CA ASN A 348 -23.65 -6.12 -15.37
C ASN A 348 -22.49 -7.08 -15.05
N PRO A 349 -22.63 -7.97 -14.04
CA PRO A 349 -21.55 -8.82 -13.58
C PRO A 349 -21.00 -9.74 -14.68
N ASP A 350 -19.68 -9.80 -14.79
CA ASP A 350 -18.96 -10.74 -15.66
C ASP A 350 -18.20 -11.76 -14.82
N TYR A 351 -18.93 -12.74 -14.33
CA TYR A 351 -18.36 -13.81 -13.48
C TYR A 351 -17.28 -14.62 -14.22
N SER A 352 -17.37 -14.72 -15.55
CA SER A 352 -16.36 -15.45 -16.33
C SER A 352 -15.01 -14.77 -16.28
N LYS A 353 -14.97 -13.45 -16.48
CA LYS A 353 -13.72 -12.69 -16.35
C LYS A 353 -13.21 -12.62 -14.92
N ALA A 354 -14.11 -12.49 -13.95
CA ALA A 354 -13.71 -12.53 -12.54
C ALA A 354 -13.03 -13.86 -12.20
N LEU A 355 -13.59 -14.98 -12.64
CA LEU A 355 -13.02 -16.31 -12.41
C LEU A 355 -11.70 -16.49 -13.16
N GLU A 356 -11.58 -15.97 -14.37
CA GLU A 356 -10.31 -15.99 -15.13
C GLU A 356 -9.20 -15.26 -14.34
N ASP A 357 -9.46 -14.06 -13.83
CA ASP A 357 -8.50 -13.30 -13.02
C ASP A 357 -8.11 -14.05 -11.72
N ILE A 358 -9.08 -14.63 -11.03
CA ILE A 358 -8.84 -15.42 -9.81
C ILE A 358 -7.97 -16.65 -10.15
N ASN A 359 -8.24 -17.33 -11.25
CA ASN A 359 -7.45 -18.49 -11.69
C ASN A 359 -6.01 -18.08 -12.01
N PHE A 360 -5.77 -16.97 -12.70
CA PHE A 360 -4.42 -16.46 -12.92
C PHE A 360 -3.68 -16.20 -11.59
N TRP A 361 -4.37 -15.62 -10.61
CA TRP A 361 -3.80 -15.39 -9.29
C TRP A 361 -3.44 -16.68 -8.58
N ILE A 362 -4.36 -17.66 -8.56
CA ILE A 362 -4.13 -18.98 -7.93
C ILE A 362 -2.95 -19.69 -8.59
N GLU A 363 -2.94 -19.77 -9.92
CA GLU A 363 -1.86 -20.42 -10.68
C GLU A 363 -0.50 -19.76 -10.38
N SER A 364 -0.45 -18.44 -10.26
CA SER A 364 0.79 -17.72 -9.97
C SER A 364 1.34 -17.99 -8.56
N HIS A 365 0.48 -18.36 -7.61
CA HIS A 365 0.81 -18.64 -6.21
C HIS A 365 0.97 -20.14 -5.91
N SER A 366 0.62 -21.02 -6.85
CA SER A 366 0.63 -22.46 -6.66
C SER A 366 1.95 -23.09 -7.14
N ALA A 367 2.41 -24.09 -6.40
CA ALA A 367 3.51 -24.99 -6.78
C ALA A 367 3.03 -26.11 -7.72
N LEU A 368 1.71 -26.31 -7.84
CA LEU A 368 1.12 -27.37 -8.65
C LEU A 368 0.92 -26.92 -10.10
N SER A 369 1.10 -27.84 -11.04
CA SER A 369 0.73 -27.61 -12.42
C SER A 369 -0.79 -27.68 -12.63
N LYS A 370 -1.30 -27.09 -13.73
CA LYS A 370 -2.72 -27.16 -14.09
C LYS A 370 -3.28 -28.58 -14.26
N ASP A 371 -2.39 -29.57 -14.46
CA ASP A 371 -2.74 -30.95 -14.77
C ASP A 371 -2.67 -31.89 -13.56
N GLU A 372 -2.30 -31.36 -12.39
CA GLU A 372 -2.28 -32.05 -11.10
C GLU A 372 -3.36 -31.54 -10.15
#